data_aabd12df127eb5da4e5f4bad89dd3f48
#
_entry.id   aabd12df127eb5da4e5f4bad89dd3f48
#
_cell.length_a   1.000
_cell.length_b   1.000
_cell.length_c   1.000
_cell.angle_alpha   90.00
_cell.angle_beta   90.00
_cell.angle_gamma   90.00
#
_symmetry.space_group_name_H-M   'P 1'
#
loop_
_entity.id
_entity.type
_entity.pdbx_description
1 polymer ?
#
loop_
_entity_poly.entity_id
_entity_poly.type
_entity_poly.pdbx_seq_one_letter_code
_entity_poly.pdbx_strand_id
1 'polypeptide(L)' 'VLYRLAEVRLAQGDAAQAEQLARRGLTYASGRPSLQTGLWGLIAQARERQGDPAGAAEARQQALGVR' A
#
# COMPACT_ATOMS: atom_id res chain seq x y z
N VAL A 1 -7.06 -9.90 4.83
CA VAL A 1 -6.97 -9.43 6.23
C VAL A 1 -6.01 -8.26 6.37
N LEU A 2 -4.78 -8.39 5.87
CA LEU A 2 -3.80 -7.30 5.97
C LEU A 2 -4.23 -6.06 5.19
N TYR A 3 -4.88 -6.24 4.04
CA TYR A 3 -5.38 -5.11 3.25
C TYR A 3 -6.37 -4.29 4.08
N ARG A 4 -7.34 -4.97 4.67
CA ARG A 4 -8.37 -4.30 5.46
C ARG A 4 -7.78 -3.61 6.69
N LEU A 5 -6.84 -4.27 7.35
CA LEU A 5 -6.19 -3.69 8.51
C LEU A 5 -5.37 -2.46 8.13
N ALA A 6 -4.68 -2.51 6.98
CA ALA A 6 -3.94 -1.36 6.47
C ALA A 6 -4.88 -0.18 6.19
N GLU A 7 -6.05 -0.44 5.58
CA GLU A 7 -7.04 0.60 5.34
C GLU A 7 -7.50 1.24 6.65
N VAL A 8 -7.74 0.41 7.66
CA VAL A 8 -8.18 0.91 8.98
C VAL A 8 -7.11 1.79 9.60
N ARG A 9 -5.85 1.36 9.58
CA ARG A 9 -4.77 2.16 10.14
C ARG A 9 -4.61 3.49 9.41
N LEU A 10 -4.75 3.47 8.08
CA LEU A 10 -4.67 4.69 7.30
C LEU A 10 -5.79 5.67 7.69
N ALA A 11 -7.01 5.15 7.84
CA ALA A 11 -8.15 5.95 8.25
C ALA A 11 -7.98 6.53 9.66
N GLN A 12 -7.25 5.83 10.52
CA GLN A 12 -6.95 6.30 11.87
C GLN A 12 -5.80 7.33 11.91
N GLY A 13 -5.22 7.65 10.77
CA GLY A 13 -4.11 8.58 10.69
C GLY A 13 -2.76 7.96 10.96
N ASP A 14 -2.67 6.64 11.04
CA ASP A 14 -1.42 5.92 11.26
C ASP A 14 -0.86 5.42 9.93
N ALA A 15 -0.38 6.38 9.13
CA ALA A 15 0.09 6.08 7.80
C ALA A 15 1.34 5.19 7.79
N ALA A 16 2.23 5.37 8.76
CA ALA A 16 3.45 4.56 8.83
C ALA A 16 3.11 3.09 9.05
N GLN A 17 2.20 2.79 9.97
CA GLN A 17 1.79 1.42 10.23
C GLN A 17 0.98 0.86 9.07
N ALA A 18 0.15 1.68 8.43
CA ALA A 18 -0.59 1.25 7.24
C ALA A 18 0.36 0.80 6.14
N GLU A 19 1.44 1.54 5.91
CA GLU A 19 2.44 1.16 4.92
C GLU A 19 3.10 -0.18 5.28
N GLN A 20 3.46 -0.38 6.54
CA GLN A 20 4.06 -1.64 6.99
C GLN A 20 3.13 -2.82 6.75
N LEU A 21 1.87 -2.66 7.10
CA LEU A 21 0.88 -3.73 6.91
C LEU A 21 0.67 -4.04 5.44
N ALA A 22 0.62 -3.00 4.59
CA ALA A 22 0.46 -3.20 3.16
C ALA A 22 1.68 -3.92 2.56
N ARG A 23 2.88 -3.59 3.01
CA ARG A 23 4.10 -4.28 2.57
C ARG A 23 4.08 -5.75 2.97
N ARG A 24 3.63 -6.06 4.18
CA ARG A 24 3.49 -7.45 4.61
C ARG A 24 2.47 -8.17 3.76
N GLY A 25 1.38 -7.48 3.42
CA GLY A 25 0.36 -8.04 2.55
C GLY A 25 0.91 -8.42 1.19
N LEU A 26 1.82 -7.63 0.64
CA LEU A 26 2.45 -7.93 -0.65
C LEU A 26 3.19 -9.26 -0.62
N THR A 27 3.77 -9.64 0.51
CA THR A 27 4.45 -10.92 0.66
C THR A 27 3.48 -12.08 0.43
N TYR A 28 2.22 -11.91 0.82
CA TYR A 28 1.20 -12.95 0.70
C TYR A 28 0.33 -12.79 -0.54
N ALA A 29 0.60 -11.80 -1.37
CA ALA A 29 -0.21 -11.50 -2.55
C ALA A 29 0.35 -12.08 -3.85
N SER A 30 1.35 -12.94 -3.75
CA SER A 30 1.97 -13.58 -4.91
C SER A 30 0.91 -14.34 -5.72
N GLY A 31 0.87 -14.11 -7.03
CA GLY A 31 -0.11 -14.73 -7.89
C GLY A 31 -1.51 -14.10 -7.83
N ARG A 32 -1.66 -12.97 -7.13
CA ARG A 32 -2.96 -12.29 -7.00
C ARG A 32 -2.83 -10.82 -7.43
N PRO A 33 -2.81 -10.56 -8.74
CA PRO A 33 -2.52 -9.20 -9.27
C PRO A 33 -3.46 -8.11 -8.74
N SER A 34 -4.74 -8.38 -8.61
CA SER A 34 -5.69 -7.39 -8.11
C SER A 34 -5.34 -6.95 -6.69
N LEU A 35 -4.97 -7.92 -5.86
CA LEU A 35 -4.58 -7.62 -4.48
C LEU A 35 -3.26 -6.84 -4.45
N GLN A 36 -2.30 -7.22 -5.29
CA GLN A 36 -1.04 -6.51 -5.39
C GLN A 36 -1.25 -5.04 -5.77
N THR A 37 -2.08 -4.79 -6.78
CA THR A 37 -2.39 -3.43 -7.21
C THR A 37 -3.03 -2.63 -6.07
N GLY A 38 -3.98 -3.22 -5.36
CA GLY A 38 -4.62 -2.56 -4.23
C GLY A 38 -3.66 -2.23 -3.11
N LEU A 39 -2.76 -3.15 -2.79
CA LEU A 39 -1.77 -2.95 -1.73
C LEU A 39 -0.78 -1.84 -2.10
N TRP A 40 -0.31 -1.79 -3.34
CA TRP A 40 0.54 -0.69 -3.79
C TRP A 40 -0.19 0.65 -3.73
N GLY A 41 -1.50 0.66 -4.03
CA GLY A 41 -2.32 1.87 -3.89
C GLY A 41 -2.36 2.36 -2.45
N LEU A 42 -2.50 1.44 -1.49
CA LEU A 42 -2.48 1.80 -0.08
C LEU A 42 -1.12 2.35 0.35
N ILE A 43 -0.04 1.75 -0.13
CA ILE A 43 1.31 2.24 0.14
C ILE A 43 1.47 3.66 -0.40
N ALA A 44 0.97 3.92 -1.60
CA ALA A 44 1.04 5.26 -2.18
C ALA A 44 0.29 6.27 -1.32
N GLN A 45 -0.93 5.95 -0.89
CA GLN A 45 -1.70 6.83 -0.01
C GLN A 45 -0.99 7.08 1.31
N ALA A 46 -0.42 6.02 1.90
CA ALA A 46 0.29 6.13 3.15
C ALA A 46 1.52 7.04 3.02
N ARG A 47 2.25 6.91 1.92
CA ARG A 47 3.42 7.75 1.68
C ARG A 47 3.06 9.20 1.46
N GLU A 48 1.95 9.48 0.76
CA GLU A 48 1.48 10.86 0.62
C GLU A 48 1.17 11.48 1.97
N ARG A 49 0.52 10.74 2.85
CA ARG A 49 0.18 11.24 4.18
C ARG A 49 1.41 11.45 5.06
N GLN A 50 2.50 10.77 4.75
CA GLN A 50 3.76 10.95 5.45
C GLN A 50 4.60 12.07 4.85
N GLY A 51 4.09 12.78 3.84
CA GLY A 51 4.81 13.86 3.20
C GLY A 51 5.87 13.37 2.22
N ASP A 52 5.68 12.20 1.62
CA ASP A 52 6.62 11.59 0.68
C ASP A 52 5.96 11.41 -0.70
N PRO A 53 5.76 12.49 -1.46
CA PRO A 53 5.12 12.37 -2.78
C PRO A 53 5.96 11.57 -3.78
N ALA A 54 7.28 11.61 -3.68
CA ALA A 54 8.15 10.83 -4.55
C ALA A 54 7.97 9.34 -4.30
N GLY A 55 7.94 8.93 -3.03
CA GLY A 55 7.67 7.53 -2.66
C GLY A 55 6.28 7.09 -3.08
N ALA A 56 5.29 7.99 -2.99
CA ALA A 56 3.94 7.68 -3.45
C ALA A 56 3.90 7.45 -4.96
N ALA A 57 4.62 8.26 -5.72
CA ALA A 57 4.71 8.08 -7.18
C ALA A 57 5.36 6.74 -7.53
N GLU A 58 6.40 6.36 -6.82
CA GLU A 58 7.05 5.05 -7.02
C GLU A 58 6.06 3.90 -6.77
N ALA A 59 5.28 4.00 -5.70
CA ALA A 59 4.30 2.96 -5.38
C ALA A 59 3.22 2.87 -6.47
N ARG A 60 2.79 4.00 -7.02
CA ARG A 60 1.84 4.01 -8.12
C ARG A 60 2.41 3.38 -9.37
N GLN A 61 3.70 3.60 -9.65
CA GLN A 61 4.39 2.96 -10.76
C GLN A 61 4.40 1.44 -10.59
N GLN A 62 4.65 0.97 -9.37
CA GLN A 62 4.60 -0.47 -9.10
C GLN A 62 3.20 -1.03 -9.34
N ALA A 63 2.17 -0.29 -8.93
CA ALA A 63 0.79 -0.71 -9.14
C ALA A 63 0.48 -0.88 -10.62
N LEU A 64 0.96 0.04 -11.46
CA LEU A 64 0.75 -0.03 -12.91
C LEU A 64 1.50 -1.18 -13.56
N GLY A 65 2.61 -1.62 -12.96
CA GLY A 65 3.42 -2.72 -13.48
C GLY A 65 2.94 -4.10 -13.08
N VAL A 66 1.92 -4.20 -12.25
CA VAL A 66 1.37 -5.50 -11.83
C VAL A 66 0.61 -6.15 -12.98
N ARG A 67 0.86 -7.47 -13.20
CA ARG A 67 0.20 -8.25 -14.25
C ARG A 67 -0.39 -9.54 -13.71
#